data_f3fcdf1ff616461da9c4ecc14de13c0e
#
_entry.id   f3fcdf1ff616461da9c4ecc14de13c0e
#
_cell.length_a   1.000
_cell.length_b   1.000
_cell.length_c   1.000
_cell.angle_alpha   90.00
_cell.angle_beta   90.00
_cell.angle_gamma   90.00
#
_symmetry.space_group_name_H-M   'P 1'
#
loop_
_entity.id
_entity.type
_entity.pdbx_description
1 polymer ?
#
loop_
_entity_poly.entity_id
_entity_poly.type
_entity_poly.pdbx_seq_one_letter_code
_entity_poly.pdbx_strand_id
1 'polypeptide(L)'
;MRPPGARRVATAVLGTALLLLPQACGDQEKGYCSAMSADQKVFAEMQDDPSGVGLLTHRSTLHDLGDRAPDDLRDEWQTFLGAVDAFAKTLDQAGVQPGDFVDGRPPAALSAAERTRIAHAASELASADVVEAADGIEQQAKDVCKVQLGL
;
A
#
# COMPACT_ATOMS: atom_id res chain seq x y z
N MET A 1 17.43 83.72 -11.67
CA MET A 1 17.76 82.76 -10.56
C MET A 1 16.64 81.72 -10.52
N ARG A 2 16.94 80.49 -10.94
CA ARG A 2 15.98 79.34 -10.92
C ARG A 2 16.35 78.47 -9.71
N PRO A 3 15.38 77.98 -8.88
CA PRO A 3 15.68 77.02 -7.85
C PRO A 3 15.79 75.58 -8.40
N PRO A 4 16.57 74.71 -7.78
CA PRO A 4 16.80 73.34 -8.24
C PRO A 4 15.65 72.38 -7.89
N GLY A 5 15.32 71.53 -8.85
CA GLY A 5 14.27 70.55 -8.73
C GLY A 5 14.58 69.43 -7.74
N ALA A 6 13.60 69.11 -6.88
CA ALA A 6 13.63 68.01 -5.99
C ALA A 6 13.42 66.67 -6.75
N ARG A 7 14.45 65.81 -6.74
CA ARG A 7 14.35 64.41 -7.19
C ARG A 7 13.59 63.57 -6.14
N ARG A 8 12.42 63.11 -6.53
CA ARG A 8 11.68 62.09 -5.78
C ARG A 8 12.32 60.70 -6.00
N VAL A 9 12.91 60.16 -4.98
CA VAL A 9 13.39 58.77 -4.97
C VAL A 9 12.18 57.87 -4.66
N ALA A 10 11.77 57.08 -5.66
CA ALA A 10 10.74 56.06 -5.49
C ALA A 10 11.39 54.81 -4.89
N THR A 11 11.13 54.53 -3.64
CA THR A 11 11.55 53.28 -2.99
C THR A 11 10.59 52.16 -3.42
N ALA A 12 11.04 51.24 -4.27
CA ALA A 12 10.32 50.02 -4.63
C ALA A 12 10.49 49.04 -3.47
N VAL A 13 9.38 48.74 -2.79
CA VAL A 13 9.29 47.67 -1.80
C VAL A 13 9.10 46.37 -2.55
N LEU A 14 10.14 45.55 -2.70
CA LEU A 14 10.01 44.15 -3.17
C LEU A 14 9.32 43.34 -2.06
N GLY A 15 8.03 43.08 -2.21
CA GLY A 15 7.31 42.13 -1.38
C GLY A 15 7.75 40.70 -1.73
N THR A 16 8.52 40.08 -0.83
CA THR A 16 8.87 38.65 -0.90
C THR A 16 7.61 37.85 -0.55
N ALA A 17 6.89 37.37 -1.56
CA ALA A 17 5.80 36.40 -1.35
C ALA A 17 6.43 35.08 -0.93
N LEU A 18 6.35 34.78 0.38
CA LEU A 18 6.72 33.49 0.95
C LEU A 18 5.64 32.48 0.51
N LEU A 19 5.94 31.67 -0.51
CA LEU A 19 5.12 30.55 -0.93
C LEU A 19 5.09 29.52 0.20
N LEU A 20 4.01 29.51 0.98
CA LEU A 20 3.69 28.43 1.90
C LEU A 20 3.27 27.20 1.05
N LEU A 21 4.22 26.34 0.74
CA LEU A 21 3.97 25.04 0.17
C LEU A 21 3.18 24.21 1.20
N PRO A 22 2.10 23.51 0.80
CA PRO A 22 1.32 22.69 1.71
C PRO A 22 2.19 21.54 2.22
N GLN A 23 2.41 21.49 3.54
CA GLN A 23 3.15 20.42 4.23
C GLN A 23 2.29 19.14 4.43
N ALA A 24 1.11 19.07 3.81
CA ALA A 24 0.16 17.98 4.00
C ALA A 24 0.73 16.59 3.60
N CYS A 25 1.61 16.52 2.60
CA CYS A 25 2.19 15.23 2.16
C CYS A 25 3.10 14.60 3.22
N GLY A 26 3.84 15.40 3.99
CA GLY A 26 4.77 14.87 5.00
C GLY A 26 4.09 14.24 6.22
N ASP A 27 2.87 14.62 6.56
CA ASP A 27 2.15 14.07 7.72
C ASP A 27 1.46 12.75 7.38
N GLN A 28 0.93 12.61 6.16
CA GLN A 28 0.38 11.35 5.65
C GLN A 28 1.46 10.28 5.56
N GLU A 29 2.61 10.60 4.96
CA GLU A 29 3.75 9.69 4.85
C GLU A 29 4.26 9.23 6.21
N LYS A 30 4.38 10.15 7.19
CA LYS A 30 4.77 9.79 8.57
C LYS A 30 3.75 8.86 9.23
N GLY A 31 2.46 9.11 9.04
CA GLY A 31 1.38 8.28 9.56
C GLY A 31 1.42 6.87 8.97
N TYR A 32 1.62 6.78 7.66
CA TYR A 32 1.79 5.52 6.94
C TYR A 32 3.03 4.74 7.41
N CYS A 33 4.19 5.38 7.46
CA CYS A 33 5.43 4.75 7.95
C CYS A 33 5.34 4.32 9.42
N SER A 34 4.63 5.08 10.24
CA SER A 34 4.39 4.69 11.63
C SER A 34 3.55 3.42 11.73
N ALA A 35 2.49 3.29 10.91
CA ALA A 35 1.67 2.08 10.84
C ALA A 35 2.48 0.89 10.33
N MET A 36 3.22 1.05 9.23
CA MET A 36 4.13 0.02 8.71
C MET A 36 5.11 -0.50 9.77
N SER A 37 5.71 0.41 10.55
CA SER A 37 6.65 0.04 11.61
C SER A 37 5.97 -0.68 12.78
N ALA A 38 4.72 -0.33 13.10
CA ALA A 38 3.95 -0.97 14.14
C ALA A 38 3.57 -2.41 13.75
N ASP A 39 3.32 -2.65 12.46
CA ASP A 39 2.83 -3.93 11.93
C ASP A 39 3.95 -4.87 11.44
N GLN A 40 5.24 -4.54 11.67
CA GLN A 40 6.38 -5.40 11.27
C GLN A 40 6.24 -6.85 11.73
N LYS A 41 5.71 -7.07 12.93
CA LYS A 41 5.48 -8.41 13.45
C LYS A 41 4.43 -9.17 12.65
N VAL A 42 3.38 -8.46 12.19
CA VAL A 42 2.32 -9.03 11.35
C VAL A 42 2.89 -9.47 10.00
N PHE A 43 3.78 -8.70 9.39
CA PHE A 43 4.45 -9.11 8.15
C PHE A 43 5.30 -10.37 8.32
N ALA A 44 6.04 -10.48 9.43
CA ALA A 44 6.78 -11.71 9.73
C ALA A 44 5.83 -12.91 9.91
N GLU A 45 4.69 -12.72 10.60
CA GLU A 45 3.66 -13.75 10.74
C GLU A 45 3.04 -14.17 9.41
N MET A 46 2.84 -13.23 8.47
CA MET A 46 2.36 -13.54 7.11
C MET A 46 3.33 -14.43 6.34
N GLN A 47 4.64 -14.16 6.44
CA GLN A 47 5.68 -14.94 5.77
C GLN A 47 5.85 -16.33 6.38
N ASP A 48 5.74 -16.42 7.71
CA ASP A 48 5.93 -17.67 8.46
C ASP A 48 4.64 -18.51 8.55
N ASP A 49 3.53 -18.07 7.93
CA ASP A 49 2.25 -18.77 7.98
C ASP A 49 2.34 -20.15 7.29
N PRO A 50 2.20 -21.26 8.05
CA PRO A 50 2.32 -22.60 7.50
C PRO A 50 1.20 -22.96 6.52
N SER A 51 0.09 -22.23 6.54
CA SER A 51 -0.99 -22.41 5.57
C SER A 51 -0.59 -21.97 4.17
N GLY A 52 0.42 -21.09 4.02
CA GLY A 52 0.85 -20.48 2.78
C GLY A 52 -0.13 -19.43 2.24
N VAL A 53 -1.08 -18.97 3.07
CA VAL A 53 -2.08 -17.96 2.72
C VAL A 53 -2.13 -16.83 3.76
N GLY A 54 -1.00 -16.51 4.38
CA GLY A 54 -0.85 -15.50 5.44
C GLY A 54 -1.43 -14.13 5.09
N LEU A 55 -1.36 -13.72 3.81
CA LEU A 55 -1.98 -12.50 3.32
C LEU A 55 -3.50 -12.44 3.61
N LEU A 56 -4.19 -13.56 3.51
CA LEU A 56 -5.63 -13.63 3.77
C LEU A 56 -5.96 -13.56 5.24
N THR A 57 -5.12 -14.14 6.08
CA THR A 57 -5.28 -14.13 7.55
C THR A 57 -5.17 -12.70 8.10
N HIS A 58 -4.29 -11.89 7.51
CA HIS A 58 -4.01 -10.52 7.94
C HIS A 58 -4.57 -9.44 6.99
N ARG A 59 -5.58 -9.80 6.19
CA ARG A 59 -6.19 -8.90 5.18
C ARG A 59 -6.64 -7.56 5.75
N SER A 60 -7.20 -7.52 6.96
CA SER A 60 -7.62 -6.27 7.59
C SER A 60 -6.46 -5.30 7.83
N THR A 61 -5.31 -5.81 8.26
CA THR A 61 -4.10 -5.00 8.44
C THR A 61 -3.61 -4.43 7.11
N LEU A 62 -3.66 -5.22 6.03
CA LEU A 62 -3.30 -4.75 4.69
C LEU A 62 -4.22 -3.63 4.22
N HIS A 63 -5.54 -3.74 4.45
CA HIS A 63 -6.49 -2.68 4.16
C HIS A 63 -6.22 -1.40 4.97
N ASP A 64 -5.98 -1.53 6.27
CA ASP A 64 -5.67 -0.39 7.15
C ASP A 64 -4.40 0.36 6.69
N LEU A 65 -3.42 -0.35 6.13
CA LEU A 65 -2.21 0.23 5.55
C LEU A 65 -2.50 0.90 4.21
N GLY A 66 -3.26 0.25 3.33
CA GLY A 66 -3.68 0.81 2.05
C GLY A 66 -4.47 2.11 2.20
N ASP A 67 -5.36 2.17 3.20
CA ASP A 67 -6.15 3.38 3.50
C ASP A 67 -5.29 4.55 4.00
N ARG A 68 -4.10 4.27 4.54
CA ARG A 68 -3.13 5.27 5.00
C ARG A 68 -2.08 5.60 3.96
N ALA A 69 -2.04 4.87 2.87
CA ALA A 69 -1.00 5.01 1.85
C ALA A 69 -0.96 6.43 1.27
N PRO A 70 0.23 6.95 0.98
CA PRO A 70 0.39 8.20 0.24
C PRO A 70 -0.30 8.13 -1.12
N ASP A 71 -0.66 9.28 -1.67
CA ASP A 71 -1.42 9.35 -2.93
C ASP A 71 -0.68 8.71 -4.12
N ASP A 72 0.63 8.75 -4.11
CA ASP A 72 1.51 8.17 -5.12
C ASP A 72 1.64 6.64 -5.07
N LEU A 73 1.14 6.00 -3.99
CA LEU A 73 1.07 4.53 -3.85
C LEU A 73 -0.37 4.00 -3.90
N ARG A 74 -1.33 4.85 -4.16
CA ARG A 74 -2.74 4.44 -4.11
C ARG A 74 -3.09 3.39 -5.15
N ASP A 75 -2.56 3.52 -6.35
CA ASP A 75 -2.85 2.61 -7.45
C ASP A 75 -2.23 1.22 -7.19
N GLU A 76 -1.02 1.16 -6.65
CA GLU A 76 -0.36 -0.08 -6.24
C GLU A 76 -1.17 -0.79 -5.15
N TRP A 77 -1.56 -0.07 -4.09
CA TRP A 77 -2.39 -0.64 -3.03
C TRP A 77 -3.74 -1.13 -3.54
N GLN A 78 -4.41 -0.39 -4.43
CA GLN A 78 -5.69 -0.81 -5.01
C GLN A 78 -5.54 -2.08 -5.85
N THR A 79 -4.48 -2.17 -6.65
CA THR A 79 -4.18 -3.35 -7.47
C THR A 79 -3.91 -4.57 -6.61
N PHE A 80 -3.03 -4.43 -5.62
CA PHE A 80 -2.66 -5.51 -4.71
C PHE A 80 -3.86 -5.99 -3.87
N LEU A 81 -4.53 -5.08 -3.15
CA LEU A 81 -5.69 -5.41 -2.31
C LEU A 81 -6.86 -5.96 -3.12
N GLY A 82 -7.08 -5.45 -4.34
CA GLY A 82 -8.11 -5.96 -5.23
C GLY A 82 -7.94 -7.44 -5.55
N ALA A 83 -6.70 -7.88 -5.78
CA ALA A 83 -6.37 -9.28 -6.04
C ALA A 83 -6.51 -10.15 -4.76
N VAL A 84 -6.04 -9.64 -3.61
CA VAL A 84 -6.21 -10.32 -2.31
C VAL A 84 -7.69 -10.51 -1.99
N ASP A 85 -8.52 -9.48 -2.19
CA ASP A 85 -9.96 -9.55 -1.95
C ASP A 85 -10.68 -10.50 -2.92
N ALA A 86 -10.27 -10.51 -4.19
CA ALA A 86 -10.84 -11.43 -5.18
C ALA A 86 -10.53 -12.89 -4.82
N PHE A 87 -9.31 -13.16 -4.33
CA PHE A 87 -8.94 -14.50 -3.85
C PHE A 87 -9.74 -14.87 -2.59
N ALA A 88 -9.80 -13.99 -1.59
CA ALA A 88 -10.60 -14.21 -0.38
C ALA A 88 -12.07 -14.52 -0.71
N LYS A 89 -12.68 -13.73 -1.59
CA LYS A 89 -14.06 -13.94 -2.06
C LYS A 89 -14.24 -15.29 -2.74
N THR A 90 -13.25 -15.75 -3.50
CA THR A 90 -13.30 -17.05 -4.16
C THR A 90 -13.30 -18.19 -3.14
N LEU A 91 -12.50 -18.06 -2.07
CA LEU A 91 -12.48 -19.02 -0.96
C LEU A 91 -13.80 -19.02 -0.20
N ASP A 92 -14.35 -17.84 0.13
CA ASP A 92 -15.65 -17.71 0.81
C ASP A 92 -16.77 -18.41 0.01
N GLN A 93 -16.77 -18.25 -1.31
CA GLN A 93 -17.75 -18.91 -2.21
C GLN A 93 -17.61 -20.43 -2.24
N ALA A 94 -16.42 -20.95 -1.96
CA ALA A 94 -16.16 -22.38 -1.85
C ALA A 94 -16.34 -22.92 -0.41
N GLY A 95 -16.67 -22.04 0.55
CA GLY A 95 -16.77 -22.40 1.96
C GLY A 95 -15.44 -22.78 2.60
N VAL A 96 -14.32 -22.23 2.08
CA VAL A 96 -12.95 -22.52 2.54
C VAL A 96 -12.42 -21.35 3.34
N GLN A 97 -11.84 -21.63 4.49
CA GLN A 97 -11.15 -20.64 5.32
C GLN A 97 -9.62 -20.70 5.10
N PRO A 98 -8.88 -19.61 5.34
CA PRO A 98 -7.41 -19.66 5.25
C PRO A 98 -6.78 -20.79 6.07
N GLY A 99 -7.29 -21.05 7.27
CA GLY A 99 -6.82 -22.12 8.14
C GLY A 99 -7.09 -23.56 7.65
N ASP A 100 -7.88 -23.74 6.59
CA ASP A 100 -8.12 -25.04 5.96
C ASP A 100 -7.02 -25.46 4.98
N PHE A 101 -6.11 -24.53 4.65
CA PHE A 101 -4.97 -24.82 3.78
C PHE A 101 -3.86 -25.55 4.55
N VAL A 102 -3.22 -26.47 3.86
CA VAL A 102 -2.04 -27.18 4.35
C VAL A 102 -0.94 -27.07 3.30
N ASP A 103 0.18 -26.47 3.64
CA ASP A 103 1.30 -26.22 2.72
C ASP A 103 0.87 -25.57 1.40
N GLY A 104 0.02 -24.55 1.48
CA GLY A 104 -0.52 -23.82 0.31
C GLY A 104 -1.55 -24.61 -0.51
N ARG A 105 -2.01 -25.76 -0.02
CA ARG A 105 -2.97 -26.60 -0.72
C ARG A 105 -4.36 -26.48 -0.11
N PRO A 106 -5.40 -26.26 -0.93
CA PRO A 106 -6.77 -26.22 -0.45
C PRO A 106 -7.26 -27.63 -0.06
N PRO A 107 -8.37 -27.73 0.72
CA PRO A 107 -8.95 -29.00 1.17
C PRO A 107 -9.20 -29.98 0.02
N ALA A 108 -8.89 -31.27 0.25
CA ALA A 108 -9.10 -32.32 -0.75
C ALA A 108 -10.58 -32.59 -1.06
N ALA A 109 -11.51 -32.23 -0.16
CA ALA A 109 -12.94 -32.46 -0.31
C ALA A 109 -13.62 -31.56 -1.35
N LEU A 110 -12.93 -30.52 -1.85
CA LEU A 110 -13.45 -29.61 -2.87
C LEU A 110 -13.71 -30.34 -4.20
N SER A 111 -14.78 -29.94 -4.90
CA SER A 111 -15.02 -30.35 -6.26
C SER A 111 -13.92 -29.90 -7.23
N ALA A 112 -13.81 -30.54 -8.38
CA ALA A 112 -12.85 -30.14 -9.41
C ALA A 112 -13.07 -28.68 -9.87
N ALA A 113 -14.32 -28.25 -9.96
CA ALA A 113 -14.68 -26.88 -10.36
C ALA A 113 -14.25 -25.84 -9.32
N GLU A 114 -14.41 -26.14 -8.03
CA GLU A 114 -13.96 -25.25 -6.95
C GLU A 114 -12.45 -25.14 -6.92
N ARG A 115 -11.73 -26.26 -7.00
CA ARG A 115 -10.27 -26.25 -7.10
C ARG A 115 -9.77 -25.44 -8.29
N THR A 116 -10.42 -25.55 -9.46
CA THR A 116 -10.04 -24.76 -10.64
C THR A 116 -10.25 -23.27 -10.41
N ARG A 117 -11.37 -22.86 -9.80
CA ARG A 117 -11.62 -21.45 -9.49
C ARG A 117 -10.61 -20.89 -8.49
N ILE A 118 -10.30 -21.64 -7.44
CA ILE A 118 -9.30 -21.27 -6.45
C ILE A 118 -7.91 -21.14 -7.10
N ALA A 119 -7.52 -22.11 -7.92
CA ALA A 119 -6.24 -22.07 -8.63
C ALA A 119 -6.14 -20.87 -9.60
N HIS A 120 -7.24 -20.54 -10.28
CA HIS A 120 -7.30 -19.35 -11.14
C HIS A 120 -7.13 -18.07 -10.32
N ALA A 121 -7.88 -17.92 -9.22
CA ALA A 121 -7.77 -16.74 -8.35
C ALA A 121 -6.38 -16.61 -7.73
N ALA A 122 -5.73 -17.72 -7.36
CA ALA A 122 -4.34 -17.72 -6.90
C ALA A 122 -3.35 -17.28 -8.02
N SER A 123 -3.63 -17.70 -9.27
CA SER A 123 -2.83 -17.27 -10.43
C SER A 123 -2.97 -15.76 -10.71
N GLU A 124 -4.18 -15.20 -10.54
CA GLU A 124 -4.40 -13.75 -10.66
C GLU A 124 -3.66 -12.98 -9.57
N LEU A 125 -3.64 -13.50 -8.34
CA LEU A 125 -2.85 -12.90 -7.24
C LEU A 125 -1.34 -12.90 -7.55
N ALA A 126 -0.86 -13.87 -8.34
CA ALA A 126 0.52 -13.95 -8.80
C ALA A 126 0.73 -13.35 -10.21
N SER A 127 -0.21 -12.55 -10.72
CA SER A 127 -0.08 -11.89 -12.01
C SER A 127 1.01 -10.82 -12.00
N ALA A 128 1.56 -10.50 -13.18
CA ALA A 128 2.64 -9.52 -13.28
C ALA A 128 2.26 -8.16 -12.69
N ASP A 129 1.03 -7.70 -12.93
CA ASP A 129 0.56 -6.40 -12.46
C ASP A 129 0.47 -6.35 -10.91
N VAL A 130 0.04 -7.46 -10.29
CA VAL A 130 -0.06 -7.56 -8.82
C VAL A 130 1.32 -7.66 -8.18
N VAL A 131 2.23 -8.42 -8.80
CA VAL A 131 3.63 -8.51 -8.33
C VAL A 131 4.32 -7.15 -8.45
N GLU A 132 4.16 -6.43 -9.56
CA GLU A 132 4.71 -5.09 -9.74
C GLU A 132 4.16 -4.10 -8.70
N ALA A 133 2.86 -4.18 -8.40
CA ALA A 133 2.25 -3.36 -7.36
C ALA A 133 2.80 -3.68 -5.96
N ALA A 134 2.96 -4.96 -5.61
CA ALA A 134 3.58 -5.39 -4.36
C ALA A 134 5.05 -4.94 -4.24
N ASP A 135 5.82 -5.06 -5.33
CA ASP A 135 7.21 -4.59 -5.40
C ASP A 135 7.30 -3.08 -5.19
N GLY A 136 6.38 -2.30 -5.75
CA GLY A 136 6.29 -0.85 -5.56
C GLY A 136 6.03 -0.47 -4.11
N ILE A 137 5.08 -1.13 -3.46
CA ILE A 137 4.77 -0.96 -2.04
C ILE A 137 6.00 -1.32 -1.18
N GLU A 138 6.64 -2.46 -1.44
CA GLU A 138 7.82 -2.91 -0.70
C GLU A 138 9.01 -1.96 -0.88
N GLN A 139 9.25 -1.49 -2.11
CA GLN A 139 10.32 -0.56 -2.40
C GLN A 139 10.13 0.76 -1.63
N GLN A 140 8.92 1.30 -1.63
CA GLN A 140 8.63 2.54 -0.87
C GLN A 140 8.76 2.30 0.64
N ALA A 141 8.23 1.20 1.18
CA ALA A 141 8.35 0.85 2.59
C ALA A 141 9.83 0.77 3.01
N LYS A 142 10.68 0.17 2.19
CA LYS A 142 12.12 0.05 2.42
C LYS A 142 12.83 1.40 2.32
N ASP A 143 12.56 2.17 1.27
CA ASP A 143 13.31 3.37 0.96
C ASP A 143 12.89 4.58 1.80
N VAL A 144 11.61 4.70 2.12
CA VAL A 144 11.04 5.83 2.86
C VAL A 144 10.83 5.46 4.33
N CYS A 145 10.09 4.39 4.59
CA CYS A 145 9.74 3.98 5.96
C CYS A 145 10.83 3.17 6.67
N LYS A 146 11.85 2.67 5.95
CA LYS A 146 12.93 1.80 6.46
C LYS A 146 12.43 0.48 7.05
N VAL A 147 11.33 -0.03 6.50
CA VAL A 147 10.66 -1.28 6.88
C VAL A 147 10.79 -2.29 5.74
N GLN A 148 10.94 -3.57 6.06
CA GLN A 148 10.88 -4.67 5.09
C GLN A 148 9.56 -5.42 5.30
N LEU A 149 8.77 -5.59 4.25
CA LEU A 149 7.45 -6.22 4.31
C LEU A 149 7.51 -7.69 3.92
N GLY A 150 8.24 -8.03 2.85
CA GLY A 150 8.31 -9.37 2.27
C GLY A 150 6.96 -9.82 1.68
N LEU A 151 6.32 -8.95 0.91
CA LEU A 151 5.07 -9.21 0.20
C LEU A 151 5.27 -10.14 -1.00
#